data_3fa61eb6e93e95d5894826cfe37714da
#
_entry.id   3fa61eb6e93e95d5894826cfe37714da
#
_cell.length_a   1.000
_cell.length_b   1.000
_cell.length_c   1.000
_cell.angle_alpha   90.00
_cell.angle_beta   90.00
_cell.angle_gamma   90.00
#
_symmetry.space_group_name_H-M   'P 1'
#
loop_
_entity.id
_entity.type
_entity.pdbx_description
1 polymer ?
#
loop_
_entity_poly.entity_id
_entity_poly.type
_entity_poly.pdbx_seq_one_letter_code
_entity_poly.pdbx_strand_id
1 'polypeptide(L)'
;MSEDGGATPAPYVLDVSVLTAITRGDYGIMAFILGLDASGQPQVIPALAIAGASLDLRSDDTEAILHGLERLGSVMIAPLRDAEQAVRLAAVIARTGLDPWDAHVAAVADAAVCPVLTLNAARWREHVADLDEPLHVIEIADPDEAPGGPGPGALGPG
;
A
#
# COMPACT_ATOMS: atom_id res chain seq x y z
N MET A 1 -12.42 34.34 3.35
CA MET A 1 -13.01 33.07 3.77
C MET A 1 -12.38 31.97 2.95
N SER A 2 -11.60 31.14 3.57
CA SER A 2 -10.93 30.05 2.88
C SER A 2 -11.84 28.86 2.74
N GLU A 3 -12.03 28.41 1.54
CA GLU A 3 -12.81 27.22 1.22
C GLU A 3 -11.97 25.93 1.26
N ASP A 4 -10.86 25.97 1.97
CA ASP A 4 -9.91 24.85 2.01
C ASP A 4 -10.43 23.62 2.74
N GLY A 5 -11.57 23.72 3.42
CA GLY A 5 -12.15 22.62 4.16
C GLY A 5 -12.86 21.56 3.33
N GLY A 6 -12.93 21.71 2.00
CA GLY A 6 -13.72 20.84 1.16
C GLY A 6 -12.97 19.77 0.40
N ALA A 7 -11.65 19.87 0.31
CA ALA A 7 -10.85 18.91 -0.48
C ALA A 7 -10.45 17.71 0.38
N THR A 8 -11.10 16.56 0.16
CA THR A 8 -10.64 15.30 0.71
C THR A 8 -9.32 14.92 0.03
N PRO A 9 -8.25 14.62 0.79
CA PRO A 9 -7.00 14.19 0.18
C PRO A 9 -7.18 12.92 -0.64
N ALA A 10 -6.39 12.76 -1.69
CA ALA A 10 -6.40 11.54 -2.49
C ALA A 10 -6.09 10.33 -1.58
N PRO A 11 -6.84 9.24 -1.70
CA PRO A 11 -6.55 8.03 -0.94
C PRO A 11 -5.17 7.45 -1.25
N TYR A 12 -4.58 6.77 -0.28
CA TYR A 12 -3.42 5.92 -0.49
C TYR A 12 -3.87 4.48 -0.67
N VAL A 13 -3.37 3.81 -1.70
CA VAL A 13 -3.65 2.39 -1.91
C VAL A 13 -2.54 1.59 -1.25
N LEU A 14 -2.88 0.74 -0.29
CA LEU A 14 -1.92 -0.11 0.42
C LEU A 14 -1.63 -1.36 -0.38
N ASP A 15 -0.36 -1.66 -0.61
CA ASP A 15 0.02 -2.88 -1.31
C ASP A 15 0.20 -4.08 -0.36
N VAL A 16 0.49 -5.24 -0.94
CA VAL A 16 0.68 -6.48 -0.18
C VAL A 16 1.85 -6.38 0.79
N SER A 17 2.94 -5.68 0.43
CA SER A 17 4.11 -5.56 1.30
C SER A 17 3.79 -4.84 2.62
N VAL A 18 2.98 -3.80 2.55
CA VAL A 18 2.51 -3.06 3.74
C VAL A 18 1.64 -3.96 4.61
N LEU A 19 0.66 -4.65 4.02
CA LEU A 19 -0.22 -5.54 4.76
C LEU A 19 0.54 -6.70 5.40
N THR A 20 1.48 -7.30 4.68
CA THR A 20 2.32 -8.37 5.18
C THR A 20 3.17 -7.92 6.36
N ALA A 21 3.77 -6.73 6.30
CA ALA A 21 4.53 -6.17 7.42
C ALA A 21 3.67 -6.00 8.67
N ILE A 22 2.47 -5.49 8.51
CA ILE A 22 1.53 -5.31 9.63
C ILE A 22 1.16 -6.68 10.24
N THR A 23 0.84 -7.67 9.41
CA THR A 23 0.46 -9.01 9.88
C THR A 23 1.62 -9.76 10.53
N ARG A 24 2.85 -9.43 10.19
CA ARG A 24 4.06 -9.96 10.84
C ARG A 24 4.43 -9.25 12.13
N GLY A 25 3.70 -8.23 12.51
CA GLY A 25 3.92 -7.50 13.76
C GLY A 25 4.94 -6.37 13.66
N ASP A 26 5.13 -5.79 12.49
CA ASP A 26 5.94 -4.59 12.32
C ASP A 26 5.22 -3.39 12.94
N TYR A 27 5.61 -3.06 14.17
CA TYR A 27 4.98 -1.98 14.92
C TYR A 27 5.21 -0.59 14.30
N GLY A 28 6.33 -0.40 13.62
CA GLY A 28 6.64 0.86 12.94
C GLY A 28 5.68 1.14 11.80
N ILE A 29 5.45 0.14 10.96
CA ILE A 29 4.49 0.23 9.85
C ILE A 29 3.07 0.35 10.38
N MET A 30 2.70 -0.43 11.39
CA MET A 30 1.38 -0.32 12.02
C MET A 30 1.15 1.07 12.58
N ALA A 31 2.11 1.64 13.30
CA ALA A 31 2.02 2.98 13.85
C ALA A 31 1.87 4.04 12.75
N PHE A 32 2.57 3.87 11.64
CA PHE A 32 2.44 4.76 10.48
C PHE A 32 1.01 4.75 9.92
N ILE A 33 0.45 3.57 9.70
CA ILE A 33 -0.93 3.41 9.18
C ILE A 33 -1.96 3.99 10.15
N LEU A 34 -1.81 3.72 11.45
CA LEU A 34 -2.68 4.31 12.48
C LEU A 34 -2.55 5.83 12.55
N GLY A 35 -1.35 6.35 12.32
CA GLY A 35 -1.10 7.79 12.24
C GLY A 35 -1.81 8.43 11.05
N LEU A 36 -1.82 7.78 9.90
CA LEU A 36 -2.59 8.23 8.74
C LEU A 36 -4.09 8.25 9.05
N ASP A 37 -4.61 7.21 9.70
CA ASP A 37 -6.01 7.16 10.11
C ASP A 37 -6.35 8.30 11.08
N ALA A 38 -5.50 8.52 12.07
CA ALA A 38 -5.70 9.60 13.05
C ALA A 38 -5.68 11.00 12.41
N SER A 39 -4.94 11.18 11.33
CA SER A 39 -4.89 12.43 10.56
C SER A 39 -6.04 12.58 9.56
N GLY A 40 -6.90 11.58 9.43
CA GLY A 40 -7.99 11.58 8.46
C GLY A 40 -7.59 11.28 7.03
N GLN A 41 -6.39 10.74 6.80
CA GLN A 41 -5.92 10.36 5.48
C GLN A 41 -6.66 9.11 5.00
N PRO A 42 -7.44 9.19 3.90
CA PRO A 42 -8.12 8.01 3.36
C PRO A 42 -7.13 6.95 2.87
N GLN A 43 -7.46 5.69 3.12
CA GLN A 43 -6.67 4.54 2.71
C GLN A 43 -7.57 3.52 2.04
N VAL A 44 -7.11 2.93 0.95
CA VAL A 44 -7.83 1.90 0.23
C VAL A 44 -7.01 0.62 0.23
N ILE A 45 -7.66 -0.46 0.60
CA ILE A 45 -7.05 -1.79 0.59
C ILE A 45 -7.78 -2.65 -0.44
N PRO A 46 -7.10 -3.02 -1.54
CA PRO A 46 -7.70 -3.93 -2.53
C PRO A 46 -7.96 -5.32 -1.92
N ALA A 47 -9.12 -5.89 -2.21
CA ALA A 47 -9.52 -7.18 -1.63
C ALA A 47 -8.51 -8.31 -1.89
N LEU A 48 -7.95 -8.36 -3.11
CA LEU A 48 -6.94 -9.38 -3.43
C LEU A 48 -5.61 -9.15 -2.73
N ALA A 49 -5.28 -7.91 -2.36
CA ALA A 49 -4.10 -7.64 -1.54
C ALA A 49 -4.24 -8.26 -0.14
N ILE A 50 -5.43 -8.23 0.43
CA ILE A 50 -5.73 -8.93 1.68
C ILE A 50 -5.53 -10.43 1.52
N ALA A 51 -6.04 -11.00 0.43
CA ALA A 51 -5.86 -12.43 0.14
C ALA A 51 -4.37 -12.79 0.01
N GLY A 52 -3.60 -11.98 -0.70
CA GLY A 52 -2.16 -12.17 -0.86
C GLY A 52 -1.41 -12.13 0.47
N ALA A 53 -1.70 -11.15 1.31
CA ALA A 53 -1.09 -11.04 2.64
C ALA A 53 -1.49 -12.21 3.56
N SER A 54 -2.73 -12.69 3.44
CA SER A 54 -3.24 -13.81 4.23
C SER A 54 -2.62 -15.15 3.85
N LEU A 55 -2.15 -15.30 2.62
CA LEU A 55 -1.48 -16.52 2.17
C LEU A 55 -0.09 -16.70 2.80
N ASP A 56 0.56 -15.59 3.07
CA ASP A 56 1.92 -15.59 3.59
C ASP A 56 1.97 -16.02 5.07
N LEU A 57 0.95 -15.63 5.84
CA LEU A 57 0.88 -15.96 7.27
C LEU A 57 -0.56 -16.27 7.67
N ARG A 58 -0.87 -17.56 7.77
CA ARG A 58 -2.19 -18.04 8.20
C ARG A 58 -2.22 -18.23 9.70
N SER A 59 -2.89 -17.33 10.40
CA SER A 59 -3.13 -17.44 11.82
C SER A 59 -4.35 -16.63 12.21
N ASP A 60 -4.93 -16.97 13.35
CA ASP A 60 -6.05 -16.21 13.91
C ASP A 60 -5.66 -14.75 14.18
N ASP A 61 -4.39 -14.52 14.55
CA ASP A 61 -3.87 -13.18 14.77
C ASP A 61 -3.83 -12.37 13.48
N THR A 62 -3.44 -12.99 12.37
CA THR A 62 -3.46 -12.34 11.05
C THR A 62 -4.87 -11.92 10.66
N GLU A 63 -5.83 -12.79 10.83
CA GLU A 63 -7.24 -12.48 10.57
C GLU A 63 -7.72 -11.32 11.44
N ALA A 64 -7.42 -11.36 12.74
CA ALA A 64 -7.81 -10.33 13.67
C ALA A 64 -7.23 -8.95 13.30
N ILE A 65 -5.96 -8.92 12.88
CA ILE A 65 -5.29 -7.70 12.43
C ILE A 65 -5.95 -7.13 11.17
N LEU A 66 -6.19 -7.96 10.17
CA LEU A 66 -6.81 -7.52 8.92
C LEU A 66 -8.25 -7.02 9.13
N HIS A 67 -9.02 -7.71 9.96
CA HIS A 67 -10.35 -7.21 10.36
C HIS A 67 -10.27 -5.91 11.17
N GLY A 68 -9.21 -5.75 11.96
CA GLY A 68 -8.95 -4.51 12.69
C GLY A 68 -8.70 -3.33 11.77
N LEU A 69 -7.94 -3.53 10.69
CA LEU A 69 -7.70 -2.50 9.67
C LEU A 69 -9.00 -2.04 9.00
N GLU A 70 -9.88 -2.97 8.66
CA GLU A 70 -11.17 -2.66 8.04
C GLU A 70 -12.05 -1.76 8.92
N ARG A 71 -11.87 -1.82 10.22
CA ARG A 71 -12.65 -1.02 11.18
C ARG A 71 -12.15 0.41 11.35
N LEU A 72 -10.97 0.73 10.85
CA LEU A 72 -10.46 2.09 10.90
C LEU A 72 -11.35 3.01 10.05
N GLY A 73 -11.64 4.19 10.57
CA GLY A 73 -12.60 5.11 9.94
C GLY A 73 -12.17 5.63 8.58
N SER A 74 -10.87 5.70 8.32
CA SER A 74 -10.31 6.17 7.06
C SER A 74 -10.07 5.05 6.04
N VAL A 75 -10.22 3.79 6.42
CA VAL A 75 -9.92 2.63 5.57
C VAL A 75 -11.15 2.15 4.83
N MET A 76 -11.00 1.91 3.54
CA MET A 76 -12.02 1.34 2.66
C MET A 76 -11.43 0.12 1.95
N ILE A 77 -12.18 -0.96 1.91
CA ILE A 77 -11.82 -2.13 1.11
C ILE A 77 -12.35 -1.95 -0.31
N ALA A 78 -11.47 -2.05 -1.30
CA ALA A 78 -11.87 -2.04 -2.71
C ALA A 78 -12.18 -3.48 -3.14
N PRO A 79 -13.46 -3.80 -3.40
CA PRO A 79 -13.84 -5.15 -3.81
C PRO A 79 -13.56 -5.41 -5.29
N LEU A 80 -13.57 -6.69 -5.64
CA LEU A 80 -13.68 -7.13 -7.03
C LEU A 80 -15.14 -7.59 -7.22
N ARG A 81 -15.96 -6.74 -7.82
CA ARG A 81 -17.43 -6.90 -7.78
C ARG A 81 -18.03 -7.65 -8.94
N ASP A 82 -17.51 -7.46 -10.15
CA ASP A 82 -18.18 -7.86 -11.35
C ASP A 82 -17.21 -8.29 -12.46
N ALA A 83 -17.77 -8.74 -13.55
CA ALA A 83 -17.01 -9.22 -14.70
C ALA A 83 -16.15 -8.10 -15.32
N GLU A 84 -16.63 -6.86 -15.33
CA GLU A 84 -15.90 -5.74 -15.89
C GLU A 84 -14.61 -5.48 -15.11
N GLN A 85 -14.69 -5.45 -13.78
CA GLN A 85 -13.52 -5.31 -12.93
C GLN A 85 -12.56 -6.49 -13.05
N ALA A 86 -13.08 -7.71 -13.15
CA ALA A 86 -12.26 -8.91 -13.34
C ALA A 86 -11.51 -8.89 -14.68
N VAL A 87 -12.17 -8.45 -15.76
CA VAL A 87 -11.55 -8.32 -17.09
C VAL A 87 -10.46 -7.23 -17.09
N ARG A 88 -10.70 -6.10 -16.42
CA ARG A 88 -9.68 -5.06 -16.26
C ARG A 88 -8.47 -5.57 -15.48
N LEU A 89 -8.72 -6.33 -14.43
CA LEU A 89 -7.65 -6.97 -13.65
C LEU A 89 -6.82 -7.91 -14.54
N ALA A 90 -7.48 -8.75 -15.34
CA ALA A 90 -6.80 -9.64 -16.27
C ALA A 90 -5.94 -8.88 -17.28
N ALA A 91 -6.40 -7.73 -17.77
CA ALA A 91 -5.65 -6.87 -18.68
C ALA A 91 -4.39 -6.30 -18.00
N VAL A 92 -4.48 -5.89 -16.73
CA VAL A 92 -3.33 -5.42 -15.96
C VAL A 92 -2.31 -6.54 -15.77
N ILE A 93 -2.75 -7.74 -15.42
CA ILE A 93 -1.87 -8.91 -15.29
C ILE A 93 -1.14 -9.20 -16.61
N ALA A 94 -1.87 -9.18 -17.72
CA ALA A 94 -1.31 -9.45 -19.04
C ALA A 94 -0.23 -8.43 -19.46
N ARG A 95 -0.43 -7.16 -19.10
CA ARG A 95 0.52 -6.09 -19.42
C ARG A 95 1.74 -6.06 -18.51
N THR A 96 1.54 -6.32 -17.23
CA THR A 96 2.58 -6.08 -16.21
C THR A 96 3.28 -7.35 -15.75
N GLY A 97 2.66 -8.51 -15.91
CA GLY A 97 3.16 -9.76 -15.34
C GLY A 97 3.07 -9.83 -13.81
N LEU A 98 2.36 -8.90 -13.18
CA LEU A 98 2.15 -8.91 -11.73
C LEU A 98 1.29 -10.09 -11.29
N ASP A 99 1.51 -10.55 -10.05
CA ASP A 99 0.60 -11.46 -9.38
C ASP A 99 -0.80 -10.85 -9.26
N PRO A 100 -1.87 -11.66 -9.16
CA PRO A 100 -3.23 -11.12 -9.04
C PRO A 100 -3.42 -10.13 -7.89
N TRP A 101 -2.74 -10.32 -6.76
CA TRP A 101 -2.79 -9.42 -5.60
C TRP A 101 -2.19 -8.05 -5.91
N ASP A 102 -1.01 -8.01 -6.48
CA ASP A 102 -0.35 -6.76 -6.89
C ASP A 102 -1.07 -6.12 -8.07
N ALA A 103 -1.56 -6.93 -9.00
CA ALA A 103 -2.35 -6.43 -10.13
C ALA A 103 -3.63 -5.74 -9.68
N HIS A 104 -4.28 -6.23 -8.63
CA HIS A 104 -5.46 -5.57 -8.07
C HIS A 104 -5.10 -4.21 -7.43
N VAL A 105 -3.95 -4.14 -6.75
CA VAL A 105 -3.41 -2.86 -6.26
C VAL A 105 -3.21 -1.89 -7.42
N ALA A 106 -2.54 -2.33 -8.48
CA ALA A 106 -2.30 -1.49 -9.66
C ALA A 106 -3.60 -1.04 -10.33
N ALA A 107 -4.57 -1.95 -10.49
CA ALA A 107 -5.86 -1.64 -11.12
C ALA A 107 -6.66 -0.60 -10.30
N VAL A 108 -6.68 -0.73 -8.99
CA VAL A 108 -7.36 0.23 -8.11
C VAL A 108 -6.67 1.59 -8.14
N ALA A 109 -5.35 1.61 -8.05
CA ALA A 109 -4.58 2.85 -8.08
C ALA A 109 -4.73 3.59 -9.41
N ASP A 110 -4.69 2.87 -10.52
CA ASP A 110 -4.87 3.43 -11.86
C ASP A 110 -6.28 4.01 -12.05
N ALA A 111 -7.31 3.23 -11.71
CA ALA A 111 -8.69 3.67 -11.88
C ALA A 111 -9.06 4.89 -11.02
N ALA A 112 -8.53 4.98 -9.82
CA ALA A 112 -8.81 6.07 -8.88
C ALA A 112 -7.80 7.22 -8.97
N VAL A 113 -6.74 7.08 -9.74
CA VAL A 113 -5.61 8.02 -9.84
C VAL A 113 -5.03 8.32 -8.46
N CYS A 114 -4.75 7.26 -7.72
CA CYS A 114 -4.25 7.32 -6.35
C CYS A 114 -2.84 6.76 -6.24
N PRO A 115 -1.99 7.30 -5.36
CA PRO A 115 -0.67 6.73 -5.13
C PRO A 115 -0.74 5.40 -4.38
N VAL A 116 0.22 4.53 -4.67
CA VAL A 116 0.43 3.26 -3.99
C VAL A 116 1.44 3.45 -2.86
N LEU A 117 1.08 3.05 -1.65
CA LEU A 117 2.04 2.91 -0.54
C LEU A 117 2.65 1.53 -0.57
N THR A 118 3.96 1.46 -0.56
CA THR A 118 4.71 0.22 -0.63
C THR A 118 5.95 0.26 0.28
N LEU A 119 6.48 -0.89 0.61
CA LEU A 119 7.80 -1.01 1.26
C LEU A 119 8.93 -1.21 0.24
N ASN A 120 8.60 -1.38 -1.04
CA ASN A 120 9.60 -1.63 -2.10
C ASN A 120 9.18 -0.96 -3.42
N ALA A 121 9.53 0.30 -3.57
CA ALA A 121 9.21 1.07 -4.77
C ALA A 121 9.95 0.54 -6.02
N ALA A 122 11.16 0.01 -5.86
CA ALA A 122 11.94 -0.53 -6.97
C ALA A 122 11.21 -1.69 -7.66
N ARG A 123 10.58 -2.57 -6.89
CA ARG A 123 9.76 -3.67 -7.42
C ARG A 123 8.62 -3.16 -8.30
N TRP A 124 7.96 -2.10 -7.88
CA TRP A 124 6.88 -1.50 -8.65
C TRP A 124 7.35 -0.90 -9.98
N ARG A 125 8.50 -0.21 -9.99
CA ARG A 125 9.04 0.41 -11.20
C ARG A 125 9.29 -0.57 -12.32
N GLU A 126 9.71 -1.80 -12.00
CA GLU A 126 9.98 -2.84 -12.99
C GLU A 126 8.71 -3.29 -13.74
N HIS A 127 7.57 -3.29 -13.05
CA HIS A 127 6.33 -3.83 -13.57
C HIS A 127 5.38 -2.78 -14.17
N VAL A 128 5.47 -1.55 -13.71
CA VAL A 128 4.51 -0.51 -14.12
C VAL A 128 4.95 0.29 -15.34
N ALA A 129 6.15 0.06 -15.85
CA ALA A 129 6.66 0.72 -17.06
C ALA A 129 5.79 0.42 -18.30
N ASP A 130 5.09 -0.71 -18.30
CA ASP A 130 4.24 -1.15 -19.40
C ASP A 130 2.79 -0.62 -19.31
N LEU A 131 2.46 0.11 -18.28
CA LEU A 131 1.16 0.78 -18.17
C LEU A 131 1.11 2.06 -18.99
N ASP A 132 -0.07 2.39 -19.52
CA ASP A 132 -0.27 3.59 -20.33
C ASP A 132 0.07 4.88 -19.56
N GLU A 133 -0.25 4.89 -18.26
CA GLU A 133 0.13 5.96 -17.35
C GLU A 133 0.93 5.38 -16.18
N PRO A 134 2.04 6.01 -15.79
CA PRO A 134 2.83 5.53 -14.67
C PRO A 134 2.07 5.68 -13.35
N LEU A 135 2.11 4.63 -12.53
CA LEU A 135 1.57 4.71 -11.18
C LEU A 135 2.51 5.57 -10.31
N HIS A 136 1.90 6.42 -9.50
CA HIS A 136 2.62 7.13 -8.48
C HIS A 136 2.81 6.20 -7.28
N VAL A 137 4.06 5.93 -6.93
CA VAL A 137 4.43 5.00 -5.85
C VAL A 137 5.17 5.76 -4.77
N ILE A 138 4.72 5.61 -3.54
CA ILE A 138 5.33 6.22 -2.35
C ILE A 138 5.91 5.10 -1.50
N GLU A 139 7.22 5.13 -1.30
CA GLU A 139 7.89 4.16 -0.44
C GLU A 139 7.87 4.62 1.01
N ILE A 140 7.42 3.75 1.90
CA ILE A 140 7.52 3.97 3.33
C ILE A 140 8.94 3.60 3.74
N ALA A 141 9.72 4.61 4.16
CA ALA A 141 11.07 4.37 4.62
C ALA A 141 11.05 3.75 6.02
N ASP A 142 11.83 2.68 6.20
CA ASP A 142 12.10 2.16 7.52
C ASP A 142 12.98 3.19 8.26
N PRO A 143 12.55 3.68 9.44
CA PRO A 143 13.38 4.60 10.22
C PRO A 143 14.76 4.03 10.59
N ASP A 144 14.87 2.71 10.70
CA ASP A 144 16.12 2.03 11.00
C ASP A 144 17.00 1.84 9.76
N GLU A 145 16.46 2.00 8.56
CA GLU A 145 17.18 1.97 7.29
C GLU A 145 17.37 3.36 6.68
N ALA A 146 17.25 4.42 7.46
CA ALA A 146 17.41 5.77 6.92
C ALA A 146 18.80 5.93 6.28
N PRO A 147 18.89 6.11 4.95
CA PRO A 147 20.17 6.25 4.28
C PRO A 147 20.81 7.57 4.71
N GLY A 148 22.06 7.52 5.12
CA GLY A 148 22.88 8.69 5.26
C GLY A 148 23.05 9.28 6.64
N GLY A 149 22.68 8.55 7.69
CA GLY A 149 23.26 8.86 8.98
C GLY A 149 24.77 8.56 8.92
N PRO A 150 25.64 9.47 9.36
CA PRO A 150 27.03 9.08 9.50
C PRO A 150 27.10 7.87 10.43
N GLY A 151 27.62 6.77 9.92
CA GLY A 151 27.84 5.59 10.73
C GLY A 151 28.65 5.94 11.97
N PRO A 152 28.55 5.17 13.06
CA PRO A 152 29.23 5.47 14.33
C PRO A 152 30.73 5.58 14.24
N GLY A 153 31.35 5.40 13.09
CA GLY A 153 32.78 5.57 12.85
C GLY A 153 33.16 6.83 12.07
N ALA A 154 32.22 7.69 11.72
CA ALA A 154 32.49 8.87 10.89
C ALA A 154 33.04 10.07 11.69
N LEU A 155 33.06 9.99 13.00
CA LEU A 155 33.77 10.93 13.85
C LEU A 155 35.22 10.43 13.99
N GLY A 156 36.01 10.74 12.98
CA GLY A 156 37.43 10.53 13.10
C GLY A 156 37.98 11.25 14.32
N PRO A 157 39.02 10.69 14.97
CA PRO A 157 39.68 11.39 16.04
C PRO A 157 40.21 12.72 15.52
N GLY A 158 39.83 13.79 16.19
CA GLY A 158 40.39 15.11 15.93
C GLY A 158 41.87 15.18 16.22
#